data_2f7fffe172e6d27b6fbee50d95102578
#
_entry.id   2f7fffe172e6d27b6fbee50d95102578
#
_cell.length_a   1.000
_cell.length_b   1.000
_cell.length_c   1.000
_cell.angle_alpha   90.00
_cell.angle_beta   90.00
_cell.angle_gamma   90.00
#
_symmetry.space_group_name_H-M   'P 1'
#
loop_
_entity.id
_entity.type
_entity.pdbx_description
1 polymer ?
#
loop_
_entity_poly.entity_id
_entity_poly.type
_entity_poly.pdbx_seq_one_letter_code
_entity_poly.pdbx_strand_id
1 'polypeptide(L)'
;GACGLMQLMPATAKWFAENKVRIEYSEEMLFEPEYNIRLGCAYLDYLKGRFDGNMGSVLAAYNAGEGIVRQWLNSSLYSADGENLNAIPYPETENYVERVQDTYDMYVRLYREN
;
A
#
# COMPACT_ATOMS: atom_id res chain seq x y z
N GLY A 1 10.03 8.26 10.22
CA GLY A 1 8.90 8.11 9.36
C GLY A 1 9.15 7.40 8.06
N ALA A 2 8.19 7.49 7.17
CA ALA A 2 8.27 6.84 5.86
C ALA A 2 9.40 7.42 5.00
N CYS A 3 10.07 6.56 4.24
CA CYS A 3 11.29 6.89 3.51
C CYS A 3 11.16 6.63 2.01
N GLY A 4 11.79 7.49 1.21
CA GLY A 4 12.00 7.32 -0.22
C GLY A 4 10.77 7.47 -1.08
N LEU A 5 10.89 7.09 -2.36
CA LEU A 5 9.82 7.26 -3.36
C LEU A 5 8.54 6.50 -3.02
N MET A 6 8.67 5.28 -2.47
CA MET A 6 7.52 4.45 -2.11
C MET A 6 7.03 4.69 -0.69
N GLN A 7 7.61 5.62 0.04
CA GLN A 7 7.24 6.00 1.40
C GLN A 7 7.15 4.78 2.34
N LEU A 8 8.23 4.03 2.42
CA LEU A 8 8.31 2.84 3.26
C LEU A 8 8.75 3.18 4.68
N MET A 9 8.05 2.63 5.66
CA MET A 9 8.50 2.65 7.05
C MET A 9 9.69 1.69 7.20
N PRO A 10 10.75 2.08 7.94
CA PRO A 10 11.94 1.24 8.08
C PRO A 10 11.66 -0.19 8.57
N ALA A 11 10.76 -0.36 9.53
CA ALA A 11 10.42 -1.70 10.04
C ALA A 11 9.79 -2.58 8.95
N THR A 12 8.90 -2.02 8.14
CA THR A 12 8.28 -2.73 7.02
C THR A 12 9.33 -3.11 5.98
N ALA A 13 10.17 -2.14 5.62
CA ALA A 13 11.23 -2.35 4.63
C ALA A 13 12.19 -3.45 5.08
N LYS A 14 12.59 -3.44 6.35
CA LYS A 14 13.49 -4.46 6.90
C LYS A 14 12.86 -5.86 6.81
N TRP A 15 11.60 -5.98 7.20
CA TRP A 15 10.91 -7.27 7.15
C TRP A 15 10.85 -7.81 5.73
N PHE A 16 10.50 -6.98 4.74
CA PHE A 16 10.42 -7.41 3.34
C PHE A 16 11.79 -7.71 2.75
N ALA A 17 12.82 -6.90 3.10
CA ALA A 17 14.18 -7.16 2.64
C ALA A 17 14.66 -8.53 3.10
N GLU A 18 14.45 -8.86 4.37
CA GLU A 18 14.98 -10.09 4.97
C GLU A 18 14.13 -11.32 4.66
N ASN A 19 12.81 -11.19 4.56
CA ASN A 19 11.92 -12.34 4.48
C ASN A 19 11.35 -12.61 3.10
N LYS A 20 11.21 -11.61 2.24
CA LYS A 20 10.59 -11.77 0.92
C LYS A 20 11.57 -11.57 -0.22
N VAL A 21 12.30 -10.48 -0.22
CA VAL A 21 13.29 -10.18 -1.28
C VAL A 21 14.60 -10.91 -1.03
N ARG A 22 14.90 -11.18 0.23
CA ARG A 22 16.11 -11.90 0.69
C ARG A 22 17.39 -11.16 0.30
N ILE A 23 17.42 -9.88 0.63
CA ILE A 23 18.59 -9.03 0.49
C ILE A 23 18.95 -8.45 1.85
N GLU A 24 20.20 -7.99 1.98
CA GLU A 24 20.63 -7.35 3.22
C GLU A 24 19.88 -6.02 3.38
N TYR A 25 19.36 -5.78 4.59
CA TYR A 25 18.66 -4.54 4.87
C TYR A 25 19.63 -3.43 5.27
N SER A 26 19.42 -2.25 4.71
CA SER A 26 20.12 -1.03 5.10
C SER A 26 19.15 0.14 5.07
N GLU A 27 18.99 0.81 6.22
CA GLU A 27 18.11 1.97 6.31
C GLU A 27 18.58 3.10 5.40
N GLU A 28 19.90 3.29 5.27
CA GLU A 28 20.46 4.31 4.37
C GLU A 28 20.08 4.05 2.91
N MET A 29 20.04 2.79 2.51
CA MET A 29 19.68 2.41 1.15
C MET A 29 18.22 2.69 0.81
N LEU A 30 17.35 2.92 1.81
CA LEU A 30 15.95 3.27 1.54
C LEU A 30 15.80 4.57 0.76
N PHE A 31 16.83 5.42 0.75
CA PHE A 31 16.80 6.65 -0.03
C PHE A 31 17.31 6.44 -1.46
N GLU A 32 17.83 5.26 -1.78
CA GLU A 32 18.19 4.89 -3.14
C GLU A 32 16.92 4.45 -3.89
N PRO A 33 16.60 5.08 -5.03
CA PRO A 33 15.33 4.80 -5.72
C PRO A 33 15.11 3.34 -6.07
N GLU A 34 16.09 2.67 -6.64
CA GLU A 34 15.96 1.27 -7.06
C GLU A 34 15.69 0.34 -5.88
N TYR A 35 16.41 0.51 -4.79
CA TYR A 35 16.23 -0.30 -3.58
C TYR A 35 14.85 -0.05 -2.97
N ASN A 36 14.45 1.20 -2.86
CA ASN A 36 13.16 1.60 -2.29
C ASN A 36 11.99 1.04 -3.12
N ILE A 37 12.05 1.21 -4.44
CA ILE A 37 11.02 0.72 -5.36
C ILE A 37 10.90 -0.80 -5.27
N ARG A 38 12.02 -1.50 -5.22
CA ARG A 38 12.03 -2.96 -5.12
C ARG A 38 11.30 -3.46 -3.88
N LEU A 39 11.58 -2.85 -2.73
CA LEU A 39 10.92 -3.21 -1.48
C LEU A 39 9.45 -2.79 -1.45
N GLY A 40 9.14 -1.61 -1.99
CA GLY A 40 7.76 -1.12 -2.08
C GLY A 40 6.90 -2.00 -2.98
N CYS A 41 7.43 -2.45 -4.11
CA CYS A 41 6.72 -3.36 -5.00
C CYS A 41 6.50 -4.73 -4.35
N ALA A 42 7.47 -5.24 -3.59
CA ALA A 42 7.30 -6.48 -2.85
C ALA A 42 6.18 -6.36 -1.81
N TYR A 43 6.10 -5.22 -1.12
CA TYR A 43 5.04 -4.96 -0.17
C TYR A 43 3.67 -4.87 -0.84
N LEU A 44 3.56 -4.14 -1.96
CA LEU A 44 2.31 -4.07 -2.72
C LEU A 44 1.86 -5.44 -3.19
N ASP A 45 2.77 -6.24 -3.72
CA ASP A 45 2.46 -7.58 -4.19
C ASP A 45 1.95 -8.47 -3.06
N TYR A 46 2.59 -8.40 -1.91
CA TYR A 46 2.13 -9.10 -0.70
C TYR A 46 0.71 -8.69 -0.32
N LEU A 47 0.42 -7.39 -0.30
CA LEU A 47 -0.90 -6.88 0.06
C LEU A 47 -1.97 -7.28 -0.95
N LYS A 48 -1.63 -7.32 -2.24
CA LYS A 48 -2.57 -7.79 -3.28
C LYS A 48 -3.01 -9.22 -3.01
N GLY A 49 -2.10 -10.08 -2.59
CA GLY A 49 -2.44 -11.45 -2.21
C GLY A 49 -3.29 -11.50 -0.94
N ARG A 50 -3.01 -10.62 0.03
CA ARG A 50 -3.72 -10.61 1.31
C ARG A 50 -5.16 -10.09 1.19
N PHE A 51 -5.45 -9.23 0.23
CA PHE A 51 -6.77 -8.62 0.05
C PHE A 51 -7.43 -9.03 -1.27
N ASP A 52 -7.00 -10.14 -1.87
CA ASP A 52 -7.57 -10.71 -3.09
C ASP A 52 -7.67 -9.71 -4.24
N GLY A 53 -6.68 -8.84 -4.36
CA GLY A 53 -6.62 -7.86 -5.43
C GLY A 53 -7.54 -6.67 -5.26
N ASN A 54 -8.23 -6.51 -4.12
CA ASN A 54 -9.06 -5.35 -3.86
C ASN A 54 -8.19 -4.11 -3.65
N MET A 55 -8.08 -3.27 -4.67
CA MET A 55 -7.13 -2.16 -4.68
C MET A 55 -7.43 -1.10 -3.62
N GLY A 56 -8.69 -0.87 -3.30
CA GLY A 56 -9.04 0.05 -2.20
C GLY A 56 -8.45 -0.41 -0.88
N SER A 57 -8.61 -1.68 -0.54
CA SER A 57 -8.05 -2.26 0.68
C SER A 57 -6.52 -2.34 0.62
N VAL A 58 -5.96 -2.68 -0.54
CA VAL A 58 -4.50 -2.75 -0.73
C VAL A 58 -3.85 -1.38 -0.48
N LEU A 59 -4.39 -0.33 -1.10
CA LEU A 59 -3.83 1.02 -0.95
C LEU A 59 -4.02 1.56 0.47
N ALA A 60 -5.19 1.30 1.08
CA ALA A 60 -5.42 1.68 2.46
C ALA A 60 -4.43 0.97 3.39
N ALA A 61 -4.19 -0.33 3.18
CA ALA A 61 -3.24 -1.10 3.97
C ALA A 61 -1.80 -0.66 3.77
N TYR A 62 -1.44 -0.29 2.54
CA TYR A 62 -0.11 0.25 2.26
C TYR A 62 0.16 1.51 3.08
N ASN A 63 -0.83 2.37 3.19
CA ASN A 63 -0.70 3.64 3.91
C ASN A 63 -0.89 3.49 5.44
N ALA A 64 -1.91 2.76 5.87
CA ALA A 64 -2.30 2.69 7.29
C ALA A 64 -1.86 1.41 8.00
N GLY A 65 -1.50 0.37 7.25
CA GLY A 65 -1.12 -0.93 7.80
C GLY A 65 -2.19 -1.99 7.63
N GLU A 66 -1.76 -3.22 7.41
CA GLU A 66 -2.65 -4.36 7.17
C GLU A 66 -3.60 -4.61 8.35
N GLY A 67 -3.07 -4.60 9.57
CA GLY A 67 -3.87 -4.88 10.76
C GLY A 67 -4.99 -3.88 10.97
N ILE A 68 -4.71 -2.60 10.73
CA ILE A 68 -5.70 -1.54 10.86
C ILE A 68 -6.82 -1.74 9.83
N VAL A 69 -6.47 -2.03 8.57
CA VAL A 69 -7.46 -2.25 7.53
C VAL A 69 -8.31 -3.48 7.81
N ARG A 70 -7.71 -4.56 8.35
CA ARG A 70 -8.47 -5.73 8.79
C ARG A 70 -9.51 -5.38 9.84
N GLN A 71 -9.16 -4.51 10.80
CA GLN A 71 -10.11 -4.04 11.80
C GLN A 71 -11.27 -3.28 11.14
N TRP A 72 -11.00 -2.42 10.18
CA TRP A 72 -12.05 -1.69 9.46
C TRP A 72 -12.96 -2.62 8.67
N LEU A 73 -12.39 -3.60 7.97
CA LEU A 73 -13.18 -4.57 7.21
C LEU A 73 -14.08 -5.44 8.10
N ASN A 74 -13.69 -5.65 9.35
CA ASN A 74 -14.48 -6.42 10.31
C ASN A 74 -15.52 -5.58 11.04
N SER A 75 -15.63 -4.29 10.75
CA SER A 75 -16.57 -3.38 11.37
C SER A 75 -17.65 -2.96 10.39
N SER A 76 -18.92 -3.14 10.78
CA SER A 76 -20.05 -2.71 9.96
C SER A 76 -20.11 -1.19 9.76
N LEU A 77 -19.37 -0.42 10.58
CA LEU A 77 -19.27 1.02 10.41
C LEU A 77 -18.50 1.40 9.14
N TYR A 78 -17.57 0.55 8.71
CA TYR A 78 -16.65 0.88 7.61
C TYR A 78 -16.75 -0.09 6.43
N SER A 79 -17.37 -1.25 6.62
CA SER A 79 -17.52 -2.23 5.55
C SER A 79 -18.83 -3.00 5.71
N ALA A 80 -19.63 -3.02 4.65
CA ALA A 80 -20.90 -3.75 4.66
C ALA A 80 -20.71 -5.24 4.41
N ASP A 81 -19.70 -5.63 3.61
CA ASP A 81 -19.51 -7.02 3.16
C ASP A 81 -18.24 -7.68 3.72
N GLY A 82 -17.43 -6.95 4.47
CA GLY A 82 -16.15 -7.47 4.98
C GLY A 82 -15.03 -7.54 3.97
N GLU A 83 -15.26 -7.09 2.74
CA GLU A 83 -14.29 -7.14 1.65
C GLU A 83 -13.97 -5.77 1.07
N ASN A 84 -14.97 -4.88 1.01
CA ASN A 84 -14.83 -3.54 0.46
C ASN A 84 -14.96 -2.49 1.56
N LEU A 85 -14.06 -1.51 1.57
CA LEU A 85 -14.15 -0.37 2.47
C LEU A 85 -15.16 0.64 1.93
N ASN A 86 -16.23 0.89 2.71
CA ASN A 86 -17.25 1.89 2.40
C ASN A 86 -16.89 3.25 3.00
N ALA A 87 -16.07 3.26 4.05
CA ALA A 87 -15.57 4.48 4.69
C ALA A 87 -14.19 4.20 5.26
N ILE A 88 -13.32 5.21 5.24
CA ILE A 88 -11.97 5.13 5.80
C ILE A 88 -11.89 6.18 6.91
N PRO A 89 -11.71 5.76 8.19
CA PRO A 89 -11.77 6.71 9.31
C PRO A 89 -10.53 7.59 9.46
N TYR A 90 -9.44 7.30 8.75
CA TYR A 90 -8.23 8.12 8.75
C TYR A 90 -8.24 9.06 7.53
N PRO A 91 -8.37 10.39 7.73
CA PRO A 91 -8.38 11.33 6.60
C PRO A 91 -7.15 11.24 5.69
N GLU A 92 -5.96 11.03 6.27
CA GLU A 92 -4.73 10.86 5.50
C GLU A 92 -4.83 9.65 4.56
N THR A 93 -5.31 8.53 5.07
CA THR A 93 -5.45 7.30 4.29
C THR A 93 -6.51 7.44 3.21
N GLU A 94 -7.65 8.06 3.56
CA GLU A 94 -8.72 8.33 2.59
C GLU A 94 -8.20 9.17 1.42
N ASN A 95 -7.51 10.26 1.73
CA ASN A 95 -6.92 11.14 0.72
C ASN A 95 -5.87 10.41 -0.14
N TYR A 96 -5.07 9.58 0.49
CA TYR A 96 -4.05 8.78 -0.21
C TYR A 96 -4.70 7.82 -1.21
N VAL A 97 -5.71 7.07 -0.79
CA VAL A 97 -6.41 6.10 -1.64
C VAL A 97 -7.06 6.82 -2.83
N GLU A 98 -7.78 7.91 -2.59
CA GLU A 98 -8.43 8.67 -3.65
C GLU A 98 -7.42 9.22 -4.65
N ARG A 99 -6.33 9.81 -4.17
CA ARG A 99 -5.30 10.40 -5.03
C ARG A 99 -4.63 9.35 -5.91
N VAL A 100 -4.30 8.19 -5.35
CA VAL A 100 -3.64 7.13 -6.12
C VAL A 100 -4.59 6.54 -7.15
N GLN A 101 -5.85 6.30 -6.79
CA GLN A 101 -6.84 5.79 -7.74
C GLN A 101 -7.13 6.79 -8.86
N ASP A 102 -7.24 8.07 -8.55
CA ASP A 102 -7.45 9.11 -9.55
C ASP A 102 -6.27 9.21 -10.51
N THR A 103 -5.05 9.12 -9.99
CA THR A 103 -3.83 9.13 -10.80
C THR A 103 -3.78 7.92 -11.72
N TYR A 104 -4.14 6.75 -11.22
CA TYR A 104 -4.19 5.53 -12.01
C TYR A 104 -5.24 5.65 -13.13
N ASP A 105 -6.44 6.15 -12.82
CA ASP A 105 -7.50 6.33 -13.79
C ASP A 105 -7.09 7.30 -14.89
N MET A 106 -6.40 8.38 -14.52
CA MET A 106 -5.86 9.34 -15.51
C MET A 106 -4.82 8.68 -16.40
N TYR A 107 -3.92 7.88 -15.82
CA TYR A 107 -2.91 7.14 -16.57
C TYR A 107 -3.56 6.21 -17.58
N VAL A 108 -4.55 5.43 -17.16
CA VAL A 108 -5.29 4.52 -18.05
C VAL A 108 -5.94 5.28 -19.19
N ARG A 109 -6.58 6.41 -18.90
CA ARG A 109 -7.23 7.24 -19.93
C ARG A 109 -6.22 7.77 -20.94
N LEU A 110 -5.06 8.23 -20.49
CA LEU A 110 -4.04 8.81 -21.38
C LEU A 110 -3.35 7.77 -22.26
N TYR A 111 -3.15 6.55 -21.75
CA TYR A 111 -2.29 5.56 -22.40
C TYR A 111 -3.03 4.38 -23.00
N ARG A 112 -4.27 4.11 -22.62
CA ARG A 112 -5.04 2.98 -23.12
C ARG A 112 -6.14 3.37 -24.12
N GLU A 113 -6.61 4.60 -24.09
CA GLU A 113 -7.68 5.07 -24.98
C GLU A 113 -7.15 5.71 -26.26
N ASN A 114 -5.85 5.78 -26.41
CA ASN A 114 -5.20 6.34 -27.60
C ASN A 114 -4.78 5.24 -28.56
#